data_0bfbda160b0c49c3caf4050fdc3f5313
#
_entry.id   0bfbda160b0c49c3caf4050fdc3f5313
#
_cell.length_a   1.000
_cell.length_b   1.000
_cell.length_c   1.000
_cell.angle_alpha   90.00
_cell.angle_beta   90.00
_cell.angle_gamma   90.00
#
_symmetry.space_group_name_H-M   'P 1'
#
loop_
_entity.id
_entity.type
_entity.pdbx_description
1 polymer ?
#
loop_
_entity_poly.entity_id
_entity_poly.type
_entity_poly.pdbx_seq_one_letter_code
_entity_poly.pdbx_strand_id
1 'polypeptide(L)'
;MPTVSNDVVLYKRLMLYVLPYWRIFLLSIAGMLVLAITDPMLPALLEPMLNGAFIEKDPAAMTWVPILLVLLFAIKGVAAYIYGAALYWVSNRVVMDLRQQMFARMLSFPCKYYDEYSAGSLMSKFTYDVIQIKEASTNAVTSLVRDSLGVLGLLAWMFYIDWKMTLIVTLCAPFITAIMLVIRKRLRKMSRKSQESMADINHVLEESINGHKLVKLYAGQDQESARFAGVTNDNRRYSMKFAMASVATSPLIQFITAIAMAIIIMIAIEKSAMGSMNVGEFMSFFTAMAMLLTPLKRLARVNEHLQRGLAACESVFAMLDHPVEPDTGKQILEKARGEIEFCNVSFSYEGSDQKALKNISIHIKPGETIALVGASGSGKSTLANLVPMFYTGSEGKILLDGINVQDLSLQSLRQNIALVSQEVVLFNDTVRNNIAYGSLSESNEVAIIAAARSAYALEFIEELEHGFDTIIGEKGLKLSGGQRQRLAIARALLKDAPVLIMDEATSSLDTHSERQIQLALEEVKEGRTCLIIAHRLSTIENSDRIIVIDNGMIVESGTHSELIEQNGAYARLHQLQFNI
;
A
#
# COMPACT_ATOMS: atom_id res chain seq x y z
N MET A 1 -4.30 -21.99 -8.64
CA MET A 1 -5.25 -21.40 -9.62
C MET A 1 -6.40 -20.83 -8.83
N PRO A 2 -6.67 -19.52 -8.83
CA PRO A 2 -7.88 -18.98 -8.21
C PRO A 2 -9.08 -19.61 -8.95
N THR A 3 -10.00 -20.16 -8.21
CA THR A 3 -11.21 -20.76 -8.75
C THR A 3 -12.13 -19.65 -9.26
N VAL A 4 -12.80 -19.83 -10.38
CA VAL A 4 -13.76 -18.89 -10.99
C VAL A 4 -14.79 -18.35 -9.96
N SER A 5 -15.04 -19.10 -8.88
CA SER A 5 -15.87 -18.71 -7.75
C SER A 5 -15.30 -17.51 -6.98
N ASN A 6 -13.98 -17.40 -6.82
CA ASN A 6 -13.34 -16.33 -6.04
C ASN A 6 -13.35 -14.99 -6.81
N ASP A 7 -13.11 -15.02 -8.11
CA ASP A 7 -13.10 -13.84 -8.98
C ASP A 7 -14.47 -13.12 -8.99
N VAL A 8 -15.57 -13.89 -9.01
CA VAL A 8 -16.94 -13.36 -8.99
C VAL A 8 -17.24 -12.70 -7.64
N VAL A 9 -16.77 -13.28 -6.53
CA VAL A 9 -16.97 -12.73 -5.19
C VAL A 9 -16.22 -11.40 -5.04
N LEU A 10 -14.96 -11.33 -5.49
CA LEU A 10 -14.17 -10.11 -5.47
C LEU A 10 -14.81 -9.00 -6.32
N TYR A 11 -15.30 -9.34 -7.51
CA TYR A 11 -15.98 -8.38 -8.38
C TYR A 11 -17.30 -7.87 -7.79
N LYS A 12 -18.09 -8.76 -7.19
CA LYS A 12 -19.32 -8.36 -6.47
C LYS A 12 -19.01 -7.42 -5.31
N ARG A 13 -17.98 -7.71 -4.54
CA ARG A 13 -17.53 -6.85 -3.44
C ARG A 13 -17.10 -5.47 -3.93
N LEU A 14 -16.36 -5.42 -5.04
CA LEU A 14 -15.99 -4.14 -5.66
C LEU A 14 -17.23 -3.34 -6.10
N MET A 15 -18.25 -4.02 -6.66
CA MET A 15 -19.50 -3.36 -7.05
C MET A 15 -20.25 -2.74 -5.86
N LEU A 16 -20.15 -3.30 -4.66
CA LEU A 16 -20.72 -2.68 -3.45
C LEU A 16 -20.13 -1.30 -3.14
N TYR A 17 -18.86 -1.04 -3.50
CA TYR A 17 -18.25 0.29 -3.37
C TYR A 17 -18.74 1.28 -4.44
N VAL A 18 -19.23 0.79 -5.57
CA VAL A 18 -19.84 1.63 -6.62
C VAL A 18 -21.29 1.97 -6.29
N LEU A 19 -21.97 1.10 -5.54
CA LEU A 19 -23.42 1.21 -5.24
C LEU A 19 -23.83 2.56 -4.62
N PRO A 20 -23.09 3.18 -3.67
CA PRO A 20 -23.45 4.49 -3.14
C PRO A 20 -23.52 5.59 -4.22
N TYR A 21 -22.77 5.41 -5.31
CA TYR A 21 -22.64 6.36 -6.42
C TYR A 21 -23.46 5.97 -7.65
N TRP A 22 -24.45 5.09 -7.53
CA TRP A 22 -25.21 4.49 -8.62
C TRP A 22 -25.83 5.52 -9.58
N ARG A 23 -26.25 6.69 -9.08
CA ARG A 23 -26.86 7.75 -9.92
C ARG A 23 -25.87 8.29 -10.96
N ILE A 24 -24.65 8.59 -10.53
CA ILE A 24 -23.59 9.11 -11.42
C ILE A 24 -23.08 7.98 -12.32
N PHE A 25 -23.01 6.75 -11.79
CA PHE A 25 -22.65 5.58 -12.57
C PHE A 25 -23.69 5.31 -13.70
N LEU A 26 -24.99 5.41 -13.44
CA LEU A 26 -26.02 5.33 -14.46
C LEU A 26 -25.92 6.44 -15.50
N LEU A 27 -25.55 7.65 -15.10
CA LEU A 27 -25.30 8.75 -16.04
C LEU A 27 -24.13 8.41 -17.00
N SER A 28 -23.09 7.75 -16.50
CA SER A 28 -22.00 7.27 -17.36
C SER A 28 -22.47 6.21 -18.34
N ILE A 29 -23.31 5.26 -17.90
CA ILE A 29 -23.89 4.22 -18.77
C ILE A 29 -24.80 4.85 -19.82
N ALA A 30 -25.63 5.82 -19.46
CA ALA A 30 -26.47 6.56 -20.42
C ALA A 30 -25.63 7.26 -21.49
N GLY A 31 -24.55 7.92 -21.11
CA GLY A 31 -23.60 8.51 -22.06
C GLY A 31 -22.96 7.49 -23.00
N MET A 32 -22.59 6.30 -22.48
CA MET A 32 -22.06 5.20 -23.29
C MET A 32 -23.10 4.65 -24.28
N LEU A 33 -24.37 4.55 -23.87
CA LEU A 33 -25.49 4.13 -24.75
C LEU A 33 -25.68 5.12 -25.89
N VAL A 34 -25.66 6.43 -25.61
CA VAL A 34 -25.75 7.46 -26.65
C VAL A 34 -24.59 7.34 -27.64
N LEU A 35 -23.37 7.10 -27.17
CA LEU A 35 -22.22 6.87 -28.05
C LEU A 35 -22.37 5.61 -28.89
N ALA A 36 -22.83 4.51 -28.28
CA ALA A 36 -23.03 3.26 -29.01
C ALA A 36 -24.09 3.36 -30.12
N ILE A 37 -25.13 4.18 -29.91
CA ILE A 37 -26.15 4.47 -30.91
C ILE A 37 -25.63 5.43 -32.00
N THR A 38 -24.82 6.41 -31.63
CA THR A 38 -24.28 7.40 -32.59
C THR A 38 -23.11 6.85 -33.42
N ASP A 39 -22.40 5.82 -32.95
CA ASP A 39 -21.29 5.21 -33.70
C ASP A 39 -21.72 4.65 -35.08
N PRO A 40 -22.80 3.85 -35.25
CA PRO A 40 -23.27 3.40 -36.55
C PRO A 40 -23.97 4.48 -37.38
N MET A 41 -24.41 5.60 -36.77
CA MET A 41 -25.03 6.70 -37.51
C MET A 41 -24.03 7.44 -38.44
N LEU A 42 -22.73 7.43 -38.11
CA LEU A 42 -21.72 8.05 -38.98
C LEU A 42 -21.59 7.33 -40.34
N PRO A 43 -21.37 5.99 -40.41
CA PRO A 43 -21.47 5.28 -41.68
C PRO A 43 -22.83 5.47 -42.37
N ALA A 44 -23.94 5.46 -41.61
CA ALA A 44 -25.27 5.62 -42.15
C ALA A 44 -25.47 6.95 -42.89
N LEU A 45 -24.85 8.04 -42.43
CA LEU A 45 -24.89 9.34 -43.07
C LEU A 45 -24.09 9.44 -44.38
N LEU A 46 -23.11 8.52 -44.60
CA LEU A 46 -22.33 8.51 -45.82
C LEU A 46 -23.14 8.11 -47.04
N GLU A 47 -24.15 7.29 -46.88
CA GLU A 47 -25.04 6.87 -47.98
C GLU A 47 -25.82 8.08 -48.58
N PRO A 48 -26.66 8.80 -47.81
CA PRO A 48 -27.36 9.99 -48.37
C PRO A 48 -26.40 11.13 -48.74
N MET A 49 -25.21 11.20 -48.11
CA MET A 49 -24.21 12.18 -48.50
C MET A 49 -23.68 11.89 -49.90
N LEU A 50 -23.28 10.68 -50.21
CA LEU A 50 -22.67 10.33 -51.48
C LEU A 50 -23.72 10.20 -52.59
N ASN A 51 -24.81 9.48 -52.35
CA ASN A 51 -25.86 9.29 -53.35
C ASN A 51 -26.69 10.55 -53.56
N GLY A 52 -27.27 11.12 -52.49
CA GLY A 52 -28.18 12.27 -52.59
C GLY A 52 -27.45 13.59 -52.92
N ALA A 53 -26.40 13.95 -52.13
CA ALA A 53 -25.76 15.24 -52.30
C ALA A 53 -24.79 15.29 -53.49
N PHE A 54 -23.99 14.21 -53.74
CA PHE A 54 -22.97 14.27 -54.81
C PHE A 54 -23.40 13.65 -56.13
N ILE A 55 -24.16 12.54 -56.15
CA ILE A 55 -24.57 11.87 -57.38
C ILE A 55 -25.87 12.45 -57.91
N GLU A 56 -26.94 12.46 -57.11
CA GLU A 56 -28.27 12.94 -57.50
C GLU A 56 -28.40 14.45 -57.42
N LYS A 57 -27.48 15.16 -56.75
CA LYS A 57 -27.44 16.59 -56.54
C LYS A 57 -28.74 17.13 -55.96
N ASP A 58 -29.35 16.37 -55.04
CA ASP A 58 -30.56 16.78 -54.33
C ASP A 58 -30.29 18.00 -53.43
N PRO A 59 -30.93 19.16 -53.65
CA PRO A 59 -30.73 20.36 -52.86
C PRO A 59 -31.08 20.16 -51.39
N ALA A 60 -32.04 19.27 -51.07
CA ALA A 60 -32.39 18.95 -49.69
C ALA A 60 -31.25 18.21 -49.00
N ALA A 61 -30.71 17.13 -49.62
CA ALA A 61 -29.58 16.38 -49.10
C ALA A 61 -28.32 17.24 -48.89
N MET A 62 -28.03 18.15 -49.84
CA MET A 62 -26.91 19.10 -49.73
C MET A 62 -26.99 20.00 -48.49
N THR A 63 -28.19 20.29 -47.99
CA THR A 63 -28.38 21.20 -46.85
C THR A 63 -28.45 20.45 -45.53
N TRP A 64 -29.26 19.37 -45.44
CA TRP A 64 -29.47 18.72 -44.15
C TRP A 64 -28.33 17.76 -43.71
N VAL A 65 -27.62 17.12 -44.67
CA VAL A 65 -26.54 16.17 -44.32
C VAL A 65 -25.41 16.83 -43.56
N PRO A 66 -24.84 17.98 -43.99
CA PRO A 66 -23.81 18.65 -43.20
C PRO A 66 -24.29 19.10 -41.83
N ILE A 67 -25.54 19.58 -41.73
CA ILE A 67 -26.12 20.00 -40.44
C ILE A 67 -26.24 18.83 -39.49
N LEU A 68 -26.76 17.68 -40.00
CA LEU A 68 -26.92 16.47 -39.21
C LEU A 68 -25.57 15.90 -38.79
N LEU A 69 -24.54 15.99 -39.62
CA LEU A 69 -23.17 15.58 -39.30
C LEU A 69 -22.62 16.41 -38.13
N VAL A 70 -22.75 17.74 -38.16
CA VAL A 70 -22.31 18.61 -37.07
C VAL A 70 -23.08 18.30 -35.77
N LEU A 71 -24.41 18.11 -35.87
CA LEU A 71 -25.25 17.75 -34.73
C LEU A 71 -24.85 16.40 -34.13
N LEU A 72 -24.57 15.38 -34.98
CA LEU A 72 -24.11 14.06 -34.56
C LEU A 72 -22.81 14.16 -33.77
N PHE A 73 -21.81 14.91 -34.30
CA PHE A 73 -20.55 15.09 -33.58
C PHE A 73 -20.71 15.91 -32.30
N ALA A 74 -21.60 16.90 -32.26
CA ALA A 74 -21.92 17.65 -31.04
C ALA A 74 -22.52 16.74 -29.97
N ILE A 75 -23.54 15.94 -30.32
CA ILE A 75 -24.15 14.94 -29.40
C ILE A 75 -23.11 13.94 -28.92
N LYS A 76 -22.30 13.41 -29.85
CA LYS A 76 -21.24 12.47 -29.54
C LYS A 76 -20.19 13.06 -28.60
N GLY A 77 -19.79 14.32 -28.82
CA GLY A 77 -18.83 15.02 -27.97
C GLY A 77 -19.35 15.24 -26.55
N VAL A 78 -20.60 15.73 -26.44
CA VAL A 78 -21.26 15.92 -25.13
C VAL A 78 -21.43 14.57 -24.40
N ALA A 79 -21.91 13.53 -25.08
CA ALA A 79 -22.06 12.22 -24.49
C ALA A 79 -20.71 11.62 -24.05
N ALA A 80 -19.65 11.79 -24.86
CA ALA A 80 -18.29 11.36 -24.52
C ALA A 80 -17.75 12.07 -23.27
N TYR A 81 -17.99 13.37 -23.16
CA TYR A 81 -17.60 14.13 -21.97
C TYR A 81 -18.36 13.68 -20.74
N ILE A 82 -19.70 13.54 -20.82
CA ILE A 82 -20.55 13.14 -19.70
C ILE A 82 -20.15 11.76 -19.17
N TYR A 83 -20.05 10.74 -20.05
CA TYR A 83 -19.69 9.39 -19.58
C TYR A 83 -18.29 9.35 -18.98
N GLY A 84 -17.32 10.04 -19.62
CA GLY A 84 -15.95 10.08 -19.15
C GLY A 84 -15.85 10.75 -17.79
N ALA A 85 -16.37 11.97 -17.65
CA ALA A 85 -16.37 12.71 -16.40
C ALA A 85 -17.08 11.95 -15.27
N ALA A 86 -18.27 11.39 -15.54
CA ALA A 86 -19.04 10.63 -14.57
C ALA A 86 -18.29 9.35 -14.12
N LEU A 87 -17.74 8.58 -15.06
CA LEU A 87 -17.00 7.34 -14.74
C LEU A 87 -15.73 7.62 -13.96
N TYR A 88 -14.94 8.63 -14.35
CA TYR A 88 -13.75 9.03 -13.61
C TYR A 88 -14.08 9.57 -12.22
N TRP A 89 -15.17 10.31 -12.08
CA TRP A 89 -15.61 10.79 -10.77
C TRP A 89 -15.97 9.63 -9.83
N VAL A 90 -16.79 8.66 -10.29
CA VAL A 90 -17.13 7.45 -9.50
C VAL A 90 -15.87 6.68 -9.12
N SER A 91 -15.00 6.41 -10.09
CA SER A 91 -13.78 5.64 -9.83
C SER A 91 -12.84 6.32 -8.82
N ASN A 92 -12.71 7.65 -8.86
CA ASN A 92 -11.90 8.38 -7.89
C ASN A 92 -12.54 8.38 -6.48
N ARG A 93 -13.88 8.40 -6.37
CA ARG A 93 -14.59 8.26 -5.09
C ARG A 93 -14.36 6.88 -4.48
N VAL A 94 -14.49 5.82 -5.27
CA VAL A 94 -14.19 4.44 -4.82
C VAL A 94 -12.74 4.32 -4.34
N VAL A 95 -11.78 4.93 -5.05
CA VAL A 95 -10.37 4.97 -4.62
C VAL A 95 -10.21 5.67 -3.28
N MET A 96 -10.88 6.81 -3.11
CA MET A 96 -10.84 7.57 -1.85
C MET A 96 -11.39 6.75 -0.69
N ASP A 97 -12.57 6.12 -0.88
CA ASP A 97 -13.22 5.31 0.15
C ASP A 97 -12.36 4.10 0.54
N LEU A 98 -11.79 3.40 -0.45
CA LEU A 98 -10.88 2.29 -0.20
C LEU A 98 -9.64 2.73 0.59
N ARG A 99 -9.01 3.85 0.21
CA ARG A 99 -7.84 4.38 0.92
C ARG A 99 -8.16 4.76 2.35
N GLN A 100 -9.29 5.41 2.60
CA GLN A 100 -9.72 5.80 3.95
C GLN A 100 -9.97 4.56 4.82
N GLN A 101 -10.68 3.55 4.29
CA GLN A 101 -10.93 2.31 5.00
C GLN A 101 -9.65 1.51 5.26
N MET A 102 -8.76 1.41 4.25
CA MET A 102 -7.46 0.76 4.40
C MET A 102 -6.62 1.45 5.48
N PHE A 103 -6.59 2.78 5.50
CA PHE A 103 -5.83 3.54 6.49
C PHE A 103 -6.39 3.37 7.90
N ALA A 104 -7.71 3.50 8.07
CA ALA A 104 -8.36 3.25 9.35
C ALA A 104 -8.11 1.82 9.86
N ARG A 105 -8.19 0.84 8.94
CA ARG A 105 -7.94 -0.57 9.26
C ARG A 105 -6.49 -0.82 9.63
N MET A 106 -5.55 -0.21 8.88
CA MET A 106 -4.12 -0.29 9.15
C MET A 106 -3.80 0.16 10.57
N LEU A 107 -4.35 1.27 11.05
CA LEU A 107 -4.11 1.77 12.41
C LEU A 107 -4.61 0.82 13.51
N SER A 108 -5.45 -0.14 13.18
CA SER A 108 -6.00 -1.12 14.13
C SER A 108 -5.36 -2.51 14.03
N PHE A 109 -4.30 -2.69 13.24
CA PHE A 109 -3.61 -3.98 13.13
C PHE A 109 -2.70 -4.24 14.34
N PRO A 110 -2.53 -5.52 14.73
CA PRO A 110 -1.56 -5.90 15.75
C PRO A 110 -0.12 -5.62 15.28
N CYS A 111 0.80 -5.38 16.22
CA CYS A 111 2.22 -5.12 15.92
C CYS A 111 2.84 -6.19 15.03
N LYS A 112 2.46 -7.44 15.19
CA LYS A 112 2.89 -8.57 14.35
C LYS A 112 2.73 -8.31 12.86
N TYR A 113 1.65 -7.65 12.44
CA TYR A 113 1.41 -7.33 11.01
C TYR A 113 2.53 -6.46 10.43
N TYR A 114 3.06 -5.55 11.23
CA TYR A 114 4.16 -4.66 10.80
C TYR A 114 5.53 -5.34 10.82
N ASP A 115 5.67 -6.42 11.58
CA ASP A 115 6.89 -7.25 11.56
C ASP A 115 6.92 -8.14 10.30
N GLU A 116 5.75 -8.61 9.82
CA GLU A 116 5.62 -9.47 8.66
C GLU A 116 5.70 -8.71 7.32
N TYR A 117 5.19 -7.47 7.27
CA TYR A 117 5.09 -6.69 6.04
C TYR A 117 5.99 -5.46 6.08
N SER A 118 6.87 -5.34 5.09
CA SER A 118 7.69 -4.14 4.96
C SER A 118 6.85 -2.88 4.67
N ALA A 119 7.31 -1.72 5.15
CA ALA A 119 6.66 -0.44 4.87
C ALA A 119 6.47 -0.17 3.36
N GLY A 120 7.45 -0.57 2.53
CA GLY A 120 7.37 -0.46 1.07
C GLY A 120 6.24 -1.30 0.47
N SER A 121 6.04 -2.53 0.97
CA SER A 121 4.93 -3.40 0.57
C SER A 121 3.58 -2.79 0.92
N LEU A 122 3.44 -2.25 2.12
CA LEU A 122 2.22 -1.58 2.57
C LEU A 122 1.93 -0.33 1.73
N MET A 123 2.92 0.54 1.53
CA MET A 123 2.78 1.73 0.68
C MET A 123 2.36 1.38 -0.74
N SER A 124 2.89 0.27 -1.32
CA SER A 124 2.50 -0.20 -2.65
C SER A 124 1.01 -0.54 -2.74
N LYS A 125 0.42 -1.13 -1.69
CA LYS A 125 -1.04 -1.41 -1.66
C LYS A 125 -1.86 -0.13 -1.76
N PHE A 126 -1.49 0.94 -1.04
CA PHE A 126 -2.18 2.24 -1.06
C PHE A 126 -2.00 3.03 -2.35
N THR A 127 -0.83 2.90 -2.99
CA THR A 127 -0.48 3.71 -4.15
C THR A 127 -0.74 2.99 -5.46
N TYR A 128 -0.23 1.77 -5.60
CA TYR A 128 -0.28 1.03 -6.86
C TYR A 128 -1.54 0.16 -6.99
N ASP A 129 -1.84 -0.72 -6.01
CA ASP A 129 -2.95 -1.67 -6.15
C ASP A 129 -4.29 -0.95 -6.28
N VAL A 130 -4.53 0.09 -5.48
CA VAL A 130 -5.77 0.87 -5.55
C VAL A 130 -5.93 1.56 -6.92
N ILE A 131 -4.83 2.01 -7.55
CA ILE A 131 -4.87 2.58 -8.91
C ILE A 131 -5.19 1.49 -9.94
N GLN A 132 -4.63 0.28 -9.81
CA GLN A 132 -4.97 -0.85 -10.69
C GLN A 132 -6.45 -1.22 -10.62
N ILE A 133 -7.06 -1.17 -9.44
CA ILE A 133 -8.51 -1.36 -9.26
C ILE A 133 -9.29 -0.31 -10.05
N LYS A 134 -8.90 0.97 -9.94
CA LYS A 134 -9.52 2.07 -10.70
C LYS A 134 -9.42 1.86 -12.20
N GLU A 135 -8.21 1.61 -12.71
CA GLU A 135 -7.97 1.44 -14.16
C GLU A 135 -8.72 0.23 -14.71
N ALA A 136 -8.68 -0.90 -13.99
CA ALA A 136 -9.38 -2.09 -14.40
C ALA A 136 -10.91 -1.87 -14.43
N SER A 137 -11.47 -1.27 -13.39
CA SER A 137 -12.91 -1.00 -13.30
C SER A 137 -13.37 -0.07 -14.43
N THR A 138 -12.62 1.02 -14.67
CA THR A 138 -12.95 2.00 -15.72
C THR A 138 -12.86 1.38 -17.11
N ASN A 139 -11.75 0.70 -17.42
CA ASN A 139 -11.53 0.09 -18.73
C ASN A 139 -12.47 -1.09 -18.98
N ALA A 140 -12.74 -1.93 -17.95
CA ALA A 140 -13.64 -3.06 -18.09
C ALA A 140 -15.08 -2.60 -18.38
N VAL A 141 -15.59 -1.62 -17.63
CA VAL A 141 -16.95 -1.09 -17.86
C VAL A 141 -17.07 -0.45 -19.23
N THR A 142 -16.10 0.37 -19.63
CA THR A 142 -16.10 1.02 -20.95
C THR A 142 -16.09 -0.03 -22.06
N SER A 143 -15.23 -1.04 -21.98
CA SER A 143 -15.14 -2.06 -23.02
C SER A 143 -16.36 -2.98 -23.02
N LEU A 144 -16.86 -3.40 -21.87
CA LEU A 144 -18.01 -4.31 -21.80
C LEU A 144 -19.31 -3.63 -22.21
N VAL A 145 -19.52 -2.38 -21.87
CA VAL A 145 -20.77 -1.66 -22.20
C VAL A 145 -20.66 -0.96 -23.55
N ARG A 146 -19.80 0.05 -23.64
CA ARG A 146 -19.71 0.89 -24.83
C ARG A 146 -19.23 0.14 -26.06
N ASP A 147 -18.11 -0.58 -25.93
CA ASP A 147 -17.50 -1.22 -27.10
C ASP A 147 -18.33 -2.42 -27.59
N SER A 148 -18.95 -3.20 -26.67
CA SER A 148 -19.85 -4.29 -27.09
C SER A 148 -21.09 -3.77 -27.80
N LEU A 149 -21.74 -2.75 -27.26
CA LEU A 149 -22.92 -2.14 -27.88
C LEU A 149 -22.57 -1.44 -29.20
N GLY A 150 -21.39 -0.79 -29.27
CA GLY A 150 -20.90 -0.17 -30.51
C GLY A 150 -20.64 -1.24 -31.60
N VAL A 151 -20.03 -2.37 -31.24
CA VAL A 151 -19.85 -3.50 -32.17
C VAL A 151 -21.19 -4.04 -32.65
N LEU A 152 -22.15 -4.27 -31.73
CA LEU A 152 -23.48 -4.74 -32.10
C LEU A 152 -24.21 -3.76 -33.04
N GLY A 153 -24.13 -2.46 -32.76
CA GLY A 153 -24.74 -1.43 -33.61
C GLY A 153 -24.12 -1.36 -35.01
N LEU A 154 -22.78 -1.40 -35.09
CA LEU A 154 -22.09 -1.40 -36.38
C LEU A 154 -22.36 -2.69 -37.17
N LEU A 155 -22.38 -3.86 -36.53
CA LEU A 155 -22.73 -5.12 -37.19
C LEU A 155 -24.20 -5.10 -37.66
N ALA A 156 -25.13 -4.61 -36.84
CA ALA A 156 -26.54 -4.50 -37.23
C ALA A 156 -26.69 -3.62 -38.49
N TRP A 157 -25.99 -2.48 -38.54
CA TRP A 157 -25.97 -1.60 -39.71
C TRP A 157 -25.38 -2.32 -40.95
N MET A 158 -24.27 -3.01 -40.80
CA MET A 158 -23.65 -3.78 -41.89
C MET A 158 -24.56 -4.90 -42.37
N PHE A 159 -25.28 -5.60 -41.49
CA PHE A 159 -26.26 -6.65 -41.87
C PHE A 159 -27.47 -6.05 -42.61
N TYR A 160 -27.86 -4.83 -42.26
CA TYR A 160 -28.92 -4.11 -42.97
C TYR A 160 -28.52 -3.77 -44.39
N ILE A 161 -27.28 -3.33 -44.67
CA ILE A 161 -26.81 -3.02 -46.02
C ILE A 161 -26.63 -4.30 -46.83
N ASP A 162 -25.84 -5.26 -46.36
CA ASP A 162 -25.59 -6.53 -47.06
C ASP A 162 -25.19 -7.65 -46.09
N TRP A 163 -26.08 -8.61 -45.91
CA TRP A 163 -25.84 -9.73 -45.00
C TRP A 163 -24.72 -10.69 -45.49
N LYS A 164 -24.55 -10.86 -46.82
CA LYS A 164 -23.51 -11.76 -47.36
C LYS A 164 -22.11 -11.22 -47.14
N MET A 165 -21.91 -9.90 -47.38
CA MET A 165 -20.63 -9.26 -47.13
C MET A 165 -20.32 -9.21 -45.61
N THR A 166 -21.32 -8.98 -44.78
CA THR A 166 -21.17 -8.97 -43.33
C THR A 166 -20.77 -10.32 -42.78
N LEU A 167 -21.30 -11.42 -43.36
CA LEU A 167 -20.94 -12.77 -42.98
C LEU A 167 -19.45 -13.06 -43.27
N ILE A 168 -18.90 -12.58 -44.40
CA ILE A 168 -17.47 -12.69 -44.71
C ILE A 168 -16.62 -11.97 -43.70
N VAL A 169 -16.98 -10.73 -43.30
CA VAL A 169 -16.27 -9.97 -42.24
C VAL A 169 -16.30 -10.73 -40.93
N THR A 170 -17.47 -11.24 -40.54
CA THR A 170 -17.65 -12.00 -39.31
C THR A 170 -16.84 -13.30 -39.33
N LEU A 171 -16.70 -13.96 -40.47
CA LEU A 171 -15.87 -15.17 -40.61
C LEU A 171 -14.36 -14.89 -40.42
N CYS A 172 -13.89 -13.66 -40.67
CA CYS A 172 -12.51 -13.27 -40.35
C CYS A 172 -12.22 -13.15 -38.85
N ALA A 173 -13.23 -12.91 -37.99
CA ALA A 173 -13.05 -12.72 -36.56
C ALA A 173 -12.41 -13.95 -35.85
N PRO A 174 -12.79 -15.20 -36.08
CA PRO A 174 -12.15 -16.37 -35.48
C PRO A 174 -10.68 -16.51 -35.89
N PHE A 175 -10.31 -16.17 -37.14
CA PHE A 175 -8.90 -16.20 -37.58
C PHE A 175 -8.06 -15.17 -36.84
N ILE A 176 -8.57 -13.94 -36.70
CA ILE A 176 -7.92 -12.88 -35.91
C ILE A 176 -7.78 -13.35 -34.45
N THR A 177 -8.83 -13.92 -33.87
CA THR A 177 -8.83 -14.43 -32.51
C THR A 177 -7.80 -15.54 -32.30
N ALA A 178 -7.70 -16.51 -33.23
CA ALA A 178 -6.72 -17.60 -33.16
C ALA A 178 -5.27 -17.07 -33.16
N ILE A 179 -4.97 -16.09 -34.02
CA ILE A 179 -3.65 -15.44 -34.06
C ILE A 179 -3.37 -14.70 -32.77
N MET A 180 -4.35 -13.97 -32.26
CA MET A 180 -4.22 -13.26 -30.99
C MET A 180 -3.94 -14.21 -29.81
N LEU A 181 -4.56 -15.39 -29.76
CA LEU A 181 -4.31 -16.40 -28.72
C LEU A 181 -2.87 -16.94 -28.76
N VAL A 182 -2.34 -17.20 -29.95
CA VAL A 182 -0.95 -17.67 -30.12
C VAL A 182 0.05 -16.60 -29.68
N ILE A 183 -0.13 -15.37 -30.14
CA ILE A 183 0.74 -14.23 -29.77
C ILE A 183 0.67 -13.94 -28.29
N ARG A 184 -0.52 -13.97 -27.67
CA ARG A 184 -0.75 -13.74 -26.24
C ARG A 184 0.09 -14.69 -25.36
N LYS A 185 0.16 -15.98 -25.71
CA LYS A 185 0.96 -16.95 -24.94
C LYS A 185 2.44 -16.57 -24.94
N ARG A 186 2.97 -16.11 -26.08
CA ARG A 186 4.35 -15.64 -26.22
C ARG A 186 4.60 -14.33 -25.48
N LEU A 187 3.70 -13.36 -25.60
CA LEU A 187 3.76 -12.07 -24.91
C LEU A 187 3.77 -12.27 -23.40
N ARG A 188 2.89 -13.12 -22.85
CA ARG A 188 2.83 -13.41 -21.41
C ARG A 188 4.16 -13.96 -20.88
N LYS A 189 4.80 -14.89 -21.62
CA LYS A 189 6.11 -15.44 -21.23
C LYS A 189 7.21 -14.37 -21.22
N MET A 190 7.20 -13.45 -22.20
CA MET A 190 8.22 -12.40 -22.31
C MET A 190 7.98 -11.29 -21.28
N SER A 191 6.72 -10.91 -21.02
CA SER A 191 6.34 -9.96 -19.99
C SER A 191 6.81 -10.42 -18.61
N ARG A 192 6.58 -11.70 -18.27
CA ARG A 192 7.06 -12.25 -16.99
C ARG A 192 8.58 -12.14 -16.84
N LYS A 193 9.34 -12.49 -17.88
CA LYS A 193 10.81 -12.38 -17.85
C LYS A 193 11.29 -10.93 -17.72
N SER A 194 10.57 -9.99 -18.35
CA SER A 194 10.88 -8.56 -18.21
C SER A 194 10.61 -8.06 -16.79
N GLN A 195 9.54 -8.55 -16.14
CA GLN A 195 9.23 -8.21 -14.74
C GLN A 195 10.24 -8.81 -13.76
N GLU A 196 10.65 -10.08 -13.96
CA GLU A 196 11.71 -10.72 -13.16
C GLU A 196 13.02 -9.93 -13.26
N SER A 197 13.42 -9.54 -14.48
CA SER A 197 14.63 -8.72 -14.69
C SER A 197 14.51 -7.28 -14.15
N MET A 198 13.31 -6.74 -14.04
CA MET A 198 13.09 -5.44 -13.38
C MET A 198 13.25 -5.54 -11.86
N ALA A 199 12.88 -6.68 -11.27
CA ALA A 199 13.13 -6.95 -9.86
C ALA A 199 14.64 -7.01 -9.58
N ASP A 200 15.44 -7.62 -10.48
CA ASP A 200 16.90 -7.65 -10.36
C ASP A 200 17.51 -6.24 -10.39
N ILE A 201 16.99 -5.34 -11.25
CA ILE A 201 17.40 -3.93 -11.29
C ILE A 201 17.14 -3.25 -9.93
N ASN A 202 15.92 -3.42 -9.40
CA ASN A 202 15.54 -2.83 -8.12
C ASN A 202 16.44 -3.34 -6.98
N HIS A 203 16.76 -4.65 -6.98
CA HIS A 203 17.65 -5.25 -5.99
C HIS A 203 19.05 -4.62 -6.03
N VAL A 204 19.66 -4.50 -7.22
CA VAL A 204 20.98 -3.87 -7.36
C VAL A 204 20.95 -2.40 -6.95
N LEU A 205 19.89 -1.66 -7.29
CA LEU A 205 19.71 -0.27 -6.87
C LEU A 205 19.60 -0.15 -5.35
N GLU A 206 18.78 -0.99 -4.72
CA GLU A 206 18.60 -0.99 -3.26
C GLU A 206 19.90 -1.29 -2.53
N GLU A 207 20.65 -2.30 -2.97
CA GLU A 207 21.97 -2.61 -2.40
C GLU A 207 22.95 -1.44 -2.56
N SER A 208 23.02 -0.84 -3.77
CA SER A 208 23.94 0.27 -4.04
C SER A 208 23.58 1.54 -3.27
N ILE A 209 22.29 1.84 -3.09
CA ILE A 209 21.82 2.99 -2.31
C ILE A 209 22.13 2.78 -0.83
N ASN A 210 21.80 1.62 -0.27
CA ASN A 210 22.04 1.30 1.12
C ASN A 210 23.55 1.19 1.42
N GLY A 211 24.30 0.61 0.49
CA GLY A 211 25.74 0.44 0.56
C GLY A 211 26.59 1.62 0.06
N HIS A 212 26.00 2.80 -0.25
CA HIS A 212 26.69 3.89 -0.94
C HIS A 212 28.01 4.35 -0.27
N LYS A 213 28.07 4.29 1.08
CA LYS A 213 29.30 4.62 1.84
C LYS A 213 30.38 3.60 1.59
N LEU A 214 30.04 2.30 1.54
CA LEU A 214 30.98 1.22 1.24
C LEU A 214 31.49 1.32 -0.19
N VAL A 215 30.58 1.54 -1.14
CA VAL A 215 30.96 1.73 -2.55
C VAL A 215 31.96 2.87 -2.70
N LYS A 216 31.75 4.00 -2.00
CA LYS A 216 32.71 5.14 -2.02
C LYS A 216 34.00 4.83 -1.31
N LEU A 217 33.96 4.19 -0.12
CA LEU A 217 35.12 3.92 0.70
C LEU A 217 36.09 2.92 0.03
N TYR A 218 35.56 1.90 -0.63
CA TYR A 218 36.31 0.84 -1.27
C TYR A 218 36.50 1.05 -2.79
N ALA A 219 36.16 2.23 -3.31
CA ALA A 219 36.26 2.57 -4.74
C ALA A 219 35.54 1.54 -5.65
N GLY A 220 34.39 1.03 -5.19
CA GLY A 220 33.61 -0.01 -5.89
C GLY A 220 32.72 0.48 -7.03
N GLN A 221 32.81 1.76 -7.45
CA GLN A 221 31.94 2.39 -8.44
C GLN A 221 31.91 1.63 -9.78
N ASP A 222 33.10 1.23 -10.27
CA ASP A 222 33.19 0.52 -11.55
C ASP A 222 32.58 -0.88 -11.48
N GLN A 223 32.73 -1.56 -10.36
CA GLN A 223 32.15 -2.88 -10.12
C GLN A 223 30.61 -2.81 -10.10
N GLU A 224 30.04 -1.88 -9.31
CA GLU A 224 28.59 -1.70 -9.24
C GLU A 224 28.02 -1.19 -10.56
N SER A 225 28.73 -0.31 -11.27
CA SER A 225 28.33 0.16 -12.60
C SER A 225 28.29 -1.00 -13.62
N ALA A 226 29.29 -1.86 -13.61
CA ALA A 226 29.31 -3.05 -14.50
C ALA A 226 28.19 -4.03 -14.15
N ARG A 227 27.93 -4.27 -12.86
CA ARG A 227 26.83 -5.12 -12.39
C ARG A 227 25.47 -4.56 -12.82
N PHE A 228 25.26 -3.25 -12.62
CA PHE A 228 24.03 -2.56 -13.03
C PHE A 228 23.84 -2.58 -14.55
N ALA A 229 24.91 -2.36 -15.32
CA ALA A 229 24.88 -2.46 -16.79
C ALA A 229 24.49 -3.86 -17.26
N GLY A 230 24.94 -4.92 -16.58
CA GLY A 230 24.54 -6.31 -16.86
C GLY A 230 23.04 -6.54 -16.72
N VAL A 231 22.47 -6.24 -15.56
CA VAL A 231 21.02 -6.44 -15.30
C VAL A 231 20.16 -5.54 -16.17
N THR A 232 20.60 -4.31 -16.44
CA THR A 232 19.92 -3.36 -17.34
C THR A 232 19.91 -3.87 -18.79
N ASN A 233 21.02 -4.45 -19.26
CA ASN A 233 21.08 -5.04 -20.60
C ASN A 233 20.17 -6.27 -20.72
N ASP A 234 20.09 -7.11 -19.71
CA ASP A 234 19.17 -8.24 -19.70
C ASP A 234 17.70 -7.79 -19.74
N ASN A 235 17.36 -6.78 -18.95
CA ASN A 235 16.03 -6.16 -19.01
C ASN A 235 15.73 -5.60 -20.42
N ARG A 236 16.68 -4.89 -21.01
CA ARG A 236 16.57 -4.39 -22.40
C ARG A 236 16.31 -5.51 -23.39
N ARG A 237 17.04 -6.65 -23.28
CA ARG A 237 16.83 -7.82 -24.16
C ARG A 237 15.43 -8.40 -24.04
N TYR A 238 14.92 -8.58 -22.83
CA TYR A 238 13.57 -9.13 -22.61
C TYR A 238 12.49 -8.14 -23.03
N SER A 239 12.64 -6.85 -22.68
CA SER A 239 11.73 -5.79 -23.08
C SER A 239 11.67 -5.64 -24.61
N MET A 240 12.83 -5.75 -25.30
CA MET A 240 12.87 -5.70 -26.77
C MET A 240 12.16 -6.90 -27.41
N LYS A 241 12.35 -8.12 -26.87
CA LYS A 241 11.62 -9.32 -27.35
C LYS A 241 10.10 -9.19 -27.15
N PHE A 242 9.69 -8.62 -26.00
CA PHE A 242 8.29 -8.31 -25.72
C PHE A 242 7.75 -7.27 -26.71
N ALA A 243 8.47 -6.16 -26.89
CA ALA A 243 8.08 -5.08 -27.80
C ALA A 243 7.95 -5.57 -29.25
N MET A 244 8.93 -6.33 -29.75
CA MET A 244 8.88 -6.90 -31.10
C MET A 244 7.66 -7.80 -31.30
N ALA A 245 7.36 -8.69 -30.33
CA ALA A 245 6.18 -9.55 -30.41
C ALA A 245 4.87 -8.73 -30.33
N SER A 246 4.84 -7.66 -29.55
CA SER A 246 3.68 -6.76 -29.41
C SER A 246 3.45 -5.95 -30.69
N VAL A 247 4.52 -5.35 -31.22
CA VAL A 247 4.45 -4.52 -32.45
C VAL A 247 4.05 -5.35 -33.66
N ALA A 248 4.52 -6.61 -33.78
CA ALA A 248 4.17 -7.52 -34.89
C ALA A 248 2.66 -7.84 -34.94
N THR A 249 1.93 -7.69 -33.86
CA THR A 249 0.49 -7.99 -33.79
C THR A 249 -0.32 -7.05 -34.68
N SER A 250 -0.02 -5.76 -34.69
CA SER A 250 -0.80 -4.78 -35.47
C SER A 250 -0.67 -4.98 -37.00
N PRO A 251 0.52 -5.13 -37.56
CA PRO A 251 0.67 -5.42 -39.00
C PRO A 251 -0.02 -6.73 -39.45
N LEU A 252 0.06 -7.79 -38.62
CA LEU A 252 -0.62 -9.05 -38.94
C LEU A 252 -2.14 -8.89 -39.00
N ILE A 253 -2.73 -8.19 -38.03
CA ILE A 253 -4.18 -7.90 -38.04
C ILE A 253 -4.53 -7.02 -39.25
N GLN A 254 -3.72 -6.00 -39.57
CA GLN A 254 -3.92 -5.13 -40.71
C GLN A 254 -3.86 -5.90 -42.03
N PHE A 255 -2.93 -6.85 -42.16
CA PHE A 255 -2.80 -7.69 -43.37
C PHE A 255 -4.03 -8.57 -43.59
N ILE A 256 -4.52 -9.22 -42.52
CA ILE A 256 -5.76 -10.05 -42.61
C ILE A 256 -6.96 -9.15 -42.95
N THR A 257 -7.02 -7.98 -42.33
CA THR A 257 -8.09 -7.01 -42.63
C THR A 257 -8.01 -6.55 -44.10
N ALA A 258 -6.81 -6.30 -44.62
CA ALA A 258 -6.63 -5.91 -46.02
C ALA A 258 -7.09 -6.99 -46.99
N ILE A 259 -6.84 -8.29 -46.68
CA ILE A 259 -7.37 -9.42 -47.48
C ILE A 259 -8.91 -9.42 -47.45
N ALA A 260 -9.52 -9.26 -46.27
CA ALA A 260 -10.96 -9.19 -46.16
C ALA A 260 -11.54 -8.01 -46.94
N MET A 261 -10.88 -6.85 -46.86
CA MET A 261 -11.26 -5.63 -47.61
C MET A 261 -11.16 -5.88 -49.14
N ALA A 262 -10.10 -6.52 -49.61
CA ALA A 262 -9.94 -6.82 -51.03
C ALA A 262 -11.07 -7.74 -51.54
N ILE A 263 -11.42 -8.78 -50.79
CA ILE A 263 -12.54 -9.67 -51.14
C ILE A 263 -13.87 -8.90 -51.18
N ILE A 264 -14.11 -8.03 -50.18
CA ILE A 264 -15.32 -7.22 -50.11
C ILE A 264 -15.41 -6.25 -51.29
N ILE A 265 -14.28 -5.62 -51.66
CA ILE A 265 -14.21 -4.72 -52.81
C ILE A 265 -14.55 -5.48 -54.13
N MET A 266 -14.00 -6.69 -54.30
CA MET A 266 -14.32 -7.53 -55.48
C MET A 266 -15.83 -7.82 -55.56
N ILE A 267 -16.44 -8.24 -54.45
CA ILE A 267 -17.88 -8.51 -54.38
C ILE A 267 -18.71 -7.26 -54.63
N ALA A 268 -18.28 -6.12 -54.05
CA ALA A 268 -18.97 -4.84 -54.22
C ALA A 268 -18.93 -4.36 -55.67
N ILE A 269 -17.80 -4.52 -56.39
CA ILE A 269 -17.67 -4.21 -57.82
C ILE A 269 -18.61 -5.08 -58.63
N GLU A 270 -18.68 -6.39 -58.37
CA GLU A 270 -19.59 -7.29 -59.07
C GLU A 270 -21.05 -6.91 -58.83
N LYS A 271 -21.45 -6.62 -57.57
CA LYS A 271 -22.80 -6.19 -57.23
C LYS A 271 -23.15 -4.81 -57.84
N SER A 272 -22.21 -3.88 -57.86
CA SER A 272 -22.39 -2.59 -58.49
C SER A 272 -22.59 -2.70 -59.99
N ALA A 273 -21.84 -3.61 -60.68
CA ALA A 273 -22.03 -3.91 -62.09
C ALA A 273 -23.41 -4.52 -62.39
N MET A 274 -23.98 -5.26 -61.42
CA MET A 274 -25.35 -5.81 -61.51
C MET A 274 -26.44 -4.80 -61.08
N GLY A 275 -26.10 -3.55 -60.71
CA GLY A 275 -27.03 -2.53 -60.26
C GLY A 275 -27.66 -2.81 -58.88
N SER A 276 -27.10 -3.75 -58.10
CA SER A 276 -27.64 -4.19 -56.81
C SER A 276 -26.96 -3.51 -55.60
N MET A 277 -25.99 -2.66 -55.80
CA MET A 277 -25.30 -1.86 -54.77
C MET A 277 -24.84 -0.52 -55.32
N ASN A 278 -25.11 0.57 -54.63
CA ASN A 278 -24.68 1.92 -55.01
C ASN A 278 -23.38 2.35 -54.28
N VAL A 279 -22.75 3.43 -54.71
CA VAL A 279 -21.48 3.92 -54.19
C VAL A 279 -21.62 4.33 -52.70
N GLY A 280 -22.75 4.92 -52.32
CA GLY A 280 -23.01 5.36 -50.93
C GLY A 280 -23.13 4.16 -49.99
N GLU A 281 -23.88 3.12 -50.39
CA GLU A 281 -24.00 1.87 -49.61
C GLU A 281 -22.63 1.19 -49.40
N PHE A 282 -21.83 1.11 -50.46
CA PHE A 282 -20.47 0.56 -50.37
C PHE A 282 -19.59 1.34 -49.40
N MET A 283 -19.56 2.67 -49.51
CA MET A 283 -18.73 3.51 -48.64
C MET A 283 -19.23 3.48 -47.20
N SER A 284 -20.54 3.40 -46.99
CA SER A 284 -21.15 3.21 -45.68
C SER A 284 -20.72 1.90 -45.04
N PHE A 285 -20.82 0.78 -45.79
CA PHE A 285 -20.39 -0.54 -45.35
C PHE A 285 -18.89 -0.59 -45.01
N PHE A 286 -18.06 -0.02 -45.90
CA PHE A 286 -16.60 0.03 -45.72
C PHE A 286 -16.20 0.81 -44.47
N THR A 287 -16.83 1.98 -44.25
CA THR A 287 -16.58 2.80 -43.07
C THR A 287 -17.03 2.08 -41.78
N ALA A 288 -18.19 1.45 -41.78
CA ALA A 288 -18.66 0.65 -40.64
C ALA A 288 -17.68 -0.48 -40.28
N MET A 289 -17.18 -1.21 -41.30
CA MET A 289 -16.18 -2.26 -41.14
C MET A 289 -14.85 -1.69 -40.56
N ALA A 290 -14.38 -0.55 -41.05
CA ALA A 290 -13.18 0.09 -40.53
C ALA A 290 -13.35 0.53 -39.06
N MET A 291 -14.51 1.04 -38.70
CA MET A 291 -14.84 1.46 -37.34
C MET A 291 -14.94 0.28 -36.37
N LEU A 292 -15.25 -0.94 -36.80
CA LEU A 292 -15.29 -2.14 -35.95
C LEU A 292 -13.92 -2.53 -35.35
N LEU A 293 -12.82 -2.22 -36.03
CA LEU A 293 -11.48 -2.67 -35.64
C LEU A 293 -11.06 -2.18 -34.26
N THR A 294 -11.39 -0.94 -33.92
CA THR A 294 -10.98 -0.31 -32.67
C THR A 294 -11.68 -0.91 -31.44
N PRO A 295 -13.03 -1.02 -31.39
CA PRO A 295 -13.71 -1.65 -30.26
C PRO A 295 -13.38 -3.13 -30.13
N LEU A 296 -13.22 -3.88 -31.23
CA LEU A 296 -12.81 -5.29 -31.15
C LEU A 296 -11.43 -5.47 -30.51
N LYS A 297 -10.45 -4.59 -30.83
CA LYS A 297 -9.13 -4.61 -30.18
C LYS A 297 -9.22 -4.33 -28.67
N ARG A 298 -10.08 -3.41 -28.24
CA ARG A 298 -10.29 -3.10 -26.83
C ARG A 298 -10.96 -4.26 -26.08
N LEU A 299 -12.00 -4.85 -26.65
CA LEU A 299 -12.68 -6.04 -26.11
C LEU A 299 -11.72 -7.22 -25.94
N ALA A 300 -10.81 -7.45 -26.89
CA ALA A 300 -9.79 -8.50 -26.78
C ALA A 300 -8.83 -8.31 -25.61
N ARG A 301 -8.63 -7.07 -25.14
CA ARG A 301 -7.76 -6.73 -23.99
C ARG A 301 -8.50 -6.65 -22.65
N VAL A 302 -9.81 -6.68 -22.66
CA VAL A 302 -10.62 -6.51 -21.44
C VAL A 302 -10.27 -7.51 -20.35
N ASN A 303 -10.00 -8.75 -20.73
CA ASN A 303 -9.61 -9.80 -19.79
C ASN A 303 -8.27 -9.51 -19.08
N GLU A 304 -7.34 -8.83 -19.74
CA GLU A 304 -6.06 -8.43 -19.13
C GLU A 304 -6.29 -7.37 -18.04
N HIS A 305 -7.13 -6.36 -18.33
CA HIS A 305 -7.50 -5.35 -17.34
C HIS A 305 -8.27 -5.95 -16.16
N LEU A 306 -9.21 -6.86 -16.41
CA LEU A 306 -9.96 -7.57 -15.37
C LEU A 306 -9.04 -8.39 -14.47
N GLN A 307 -8.10 -9.17 -15.03
CA GLN A 307 -7.19 -9.99 -14.22
C GLN A 307 -6.25 -9.15 -13.35
N ARG A 308 -5.74 -8.03 -13.88
CA ARG A 308 -4.93 -7.09 -13.06
C ARG A 308 -5.75 -6.47 -11.93
N GLY A 309 -6.98 -6.06 -12.24
CA GLY A 309 -7.86 -5.49 -11.24
C GLY A 309 -8.28 -6.49 -10.17
N LEU A 310 -8.54 -7.73 -10.53
CA LEU A 310 -8.89 -8.80 -9.59
C LEU A 310 -7.72 -9.11 -8.65
N ALA A 311 -6.49 -9.21 -9.17
CA ALA A 311 -5.30 -9.40 -8.35
C ALA A 311 -5.09 -8.23 -7.36
N ALA A 312 -5.33 -7.00 -7.82
CA ALA A 312 -5.28 -5.82 -6.95
C ALA A 312 -6.41 -5.81 -5.90
N CYS A 313 -7.62 -6.22 -6.29
CA CYS A 313 -8.74 -6.42 -5.35
C CYS A 313 -8.42 -7.46 -4.28
N GLU A 314 -7.82 -8.58 -4.67
CA GLU A 314 -7.40 -9.64 -3.73
C GLU A 314 -6.41 -9.08 -2.71
N SER A 315 -5.39 -8.35 -3.15
CA SER A 315 -4.38 -7.71 -2.29
C SER A 315 -5.01 -6.70 -1.31
N VAL A 316 -5.89 -5.83 -1.81
CA VAL A 316 -6.54 -4.78 -1.00
C VAL A 316 -7.56 -5.37 -0.04
N PHE A 317 -8.40 -6.31 -0.48
CA PHE A 317 -9.40 -6.93 0.39
C PHE A 317 -8.78 -7.87 1.41
N ALA A 318 -7.69 -8.58 1.09
CA ALA A 318 -6.93 -9.35 2.07
C ALA A 318 -6.40 -8.44 3.20
N MET A 319 -5.97 -7.21 2.88
CA MET A 319 -5.60 -6.23 3.90
C MET A 319 -6.82 -5.77 4.72
N LEU A 320 -7.95 -5.45 4.06
CA LEU A 320 -9.16 -4.99 4.76
C LEU A 320 -9.78 -6.07 5.67
N ASP A 321 -9.62 -7.34 5.32
CA ASP A 321 -10.15 -8.49 6.06
C ASP A 321 -9.18 -9.01 7.12
N HIS A 322 -7.96 -8.47 7.17
CA HIS A 322 -6.98 -8.89 8.18
C HIS A 322 -7.54 -8.63 9.59
N PRO A 323 -7.38 -9.56 10.54
CA PRO A 323 -7.82 -9.39 11.92
C PRO A 323 -7.24 -8.11 12.53
N VAL A 324 -8.07 -7.39 13.26
CA VAL A 324 -7.62 -6.26 14.08
C VAL A 324 -6.99 -6.75 15.36
N GLU A 325 -6.27 -5.88 16.03
CA GLU A 325 -5.74 -6.13 17.37
C GLU A 325 -6.90 -6.52 18.30
N PRO A 326 -6.81 -7.68 18.97
CA PRO A 326 -7.89 -8.15 19.83
C PRO A 326 -7.99 -7.27 21.10
N ASP A 327 -9.10 -6.58 21.25
CA ASP A 327 -9.47 -5.84 22.47
C ASP A 327 -10.70 -6.54 23.10
N THR A 328 -10.44 -7.61 23.81
CA THR A 328 -11.46 -8.46 24.44
C THR A 328 -11.74 -8.07 25.88
N GLY A 329 -10.84 -7.31 26.50
CA GLY A 329 -10.94 -6.86 27.88
C GLY A 329 -12.03 -5.81 28.07
N LYS A 330 -12.76 -5.90 29.17
CA LYS A 330 -13.86 -4.98 29.50
C LYS A 330 -13.64 -4.18 30.77
N GLN A 331 -12.63 -4.55 31.56
CA GLN A 331 -12.31 -3.85 32.79
C GLN A 331 -11.59 -2.55 32.48
N ILE A 332 -11.92 -1.50 33.22
CA ILE A 332 -11.30 -0.18 33.12
C ILE A 332 -10.52 0.05 34.43
N LEU A 333 -9.23 0.32 34.30
CA LEU A 333 -8.35 0.71 35.38
C LEU A 333 -7.98 2.18 35.16
N GLU A 334 -8.63 3.10 35.88
CA GLU A 334 -8.44 4.54 35.65
C GLU A 334 -7.01 4.98 35.95
N LYS A 335 -6.47 4.60 37.12
CA LYS A 335 -5.08 4.84 37.50
C LYS A 335 -4.53 3.64 38.24
N ALA A 336 -3.52 3.00 37.66
CA ALA A 336 -2.83 1.89 38.27
C ALA A 336 -1.92 2.35 39.42
N ARG A 337 -1.67 1.46 40.37
CA ARG A 337 -0.60 1.64 41.37
C ARG A 337 0.76 1.25 40.78
N GLY A 338 0.76 0.38 39.75
CA GLY A 338 1.93 -0.03 39.02
C GLY A 338 2.54 -1.36 39.51
N GLU A 339 1.78 -2.20 40.22
CA GLU A 339 2.21 -3.55 40.54
C GLU A 339 2.12 -4.46 39.30
N ILE A 340 3.23 -5.09 38.90
CA ILE A 340 3.27 -5.98 37.73
C ILE A 340 3.69 -7.37 38.16
N GLU A 341 2.91 -8.39 37.77
CA GLU A 341 3.23 -9.76 38.06
C GLU A 341 3.17 -10.62 36.80
N PHE A 342 4.25 -11.35 36.55
CA PHE A 342 4.33 -12.38 35.53
C PHE A 342 4.20 -13.74 36.19
N CYS A 343 3.16 -14.50 35.85
CA CYS A 343 2.87 -15.83 36.43
C CYS A 343 3.09 -16.90 35.38
N ASN A 344 4.23 -17.58 35.41
CA ASN A 344 4.62 -18.69 34.52
C ASN A 344 4.46 -18.34 33.03
N VAL A 345 4.90 -17.15 32.61
CA VAL A 345 4.72 -16.64 31.25
C VAL A 345 5.71 -17.33 30.32
N SER A 346 5.18 -17.94 29.25
CA SER A 346 5.96 -18.45 28.13
C SER A 346 5.40 -17.83 26.83
N PHE A 347 6.28 -17.48 25.91
CA PHE A 347 5.90 -16.83 24.65
C PHE A 347 6.75 -17.31 23.47
N SER A 348 6.12 -17.50 22.31
CA SER A 348 6.77 -17.74 21.03
C SER A 348 6.22 -16.78 20.00
N TYR A 349 7.09 -16.20 19.16
CA TYR A 349 6.64 -15.51 17.97
C TYR A 349 6.03 -16.51 16.98
N GLU A 350 4.97 -16.12 16.31
CA GLU A 350 4.32 -17.00 15.33
C GLU A 350 5.28 -17.29 14.16
N GLY A 351 5.36 -18.56 13.76
CA GLY A 351 6.33 -19.01 12.75
C GLY A 351 7.71 -19.36 13.31
N SER A 352 7.94 -19.20 14.63
CA SER A 352 9.16 -19.66 15.30
C SER A 352 8.89 -20.90 16.13
N ASP A 353 9.68 -21.96 15.93
CA ASP A 353 9.65 -23.18 16.76
C ASP A 353 10.27 -22.97 18.15
N GLN A 354 10.96 -21.86 18.37
CA GLN A 354 11.65 -21.56 19.63
C GLN A 354 10.83 -20.59 20.47
N LYS A 355 10.66 -20.94 21.77
CA LYS A 355 10.08 -20.04 22.76
C LYS A 355 11.05 -18.90 23.05
N ALA A 356 10.61 -17.65 22.81
CA ALA A 356 11.37 -16.45 23.17
C ALA A 356 11.40 -16.21 24.68
N LEU A 357 10.35 -16.64 25.40
CA LEU A 357 10.29 -16.64 26.86
C LEU A 357 9.80 -18.00 27.34
N LYS A 358 10.36 -18.49 28.44
CA LYS A 358 10.10 -19.83 29.00
C LYS A 358 9.87 -19.72 30.50
N ASN A 359 8.62 -19.91 30.90
CA ASN A 359 8.22 -20.01 32.31
C ASN A 359 8.71 -18.82 33.18
N ILE A 360 8.53 -17.61 32.71
CA ILE A 360 8.93 -16.40 33.41
C ILE A 360 7.96 -16.10 34.55
N SER A 361 8.49 -16.00 35.79
CA SER A 361 7.74 -15.57 36.96
C SER A 361 8.49 -14.46 37.68
N ILE A 362 7.87 -13.25 37.69
CA ILE A 362 8.43 -12.04 38.28
C ILE A 362 7.32 -11.29 39.00
N HIS A 363 7.59 -10.80 40.19
CA HIS A 363 6.74 -9.85 40.88
C HIS A 363 7.48 -8.51 41.01
N ILE A 364 6.92 -7.43 40.52
CA ILE A 364 7.45 -6.05 40.51
C ILE A 364 6.54 -5.21 41.39
N LYS A 365 7.11 -4.63 42.45
CA LYS A 365 6.35 -3.80 43.40
C LYS A 365 6.07 -2.41 42.81
N PRO A 366 4.98 -1.73 43.22
CA PRO A 366 4.76 -0.32 42.87
C PRO A 366 5.99 0.53 43.22
N GLY A 367 6.44 1.34 42.24
CA GLY A 367 7.60 2.22 42.38
C GLY A 367 8.97 1.52 42.30
N GLU A 368 9.03 0.21 42.06
CA GLU A 368 10.28 -0.53 41.92
C GLU A 368 10.88 -0.34 40.51
N THR A 369 12.19 -0.08 40.45
CA THR A 369 12.96 0.00 39.21
C THR A 369 13.68 -1.31 38.95
N ILE A 370 13.31 -2.02 37.88
CA ILE A 370 13.92 -3.28 37.47
C ILE A 370 14.75 -3.09 36.20
N ALA A 371 16.02 -3.52 36.24
CA ALA A 371 16.87 -3.63 35.06
C ALA A 371 16.83 -5.04 34.48
N LEU A 372 16.49 -5.16 33.19
CA LEU A 372 16.59 -6.39 32.40
C LEU A 372 17.96 -6.45 31.73
N VAL A 373 18.76 -7.47 32.07
CA VAL A 373 20.11 -7.65 31.56
C VAL A 373 20.24 -9.03 30.90
N GLY A 374 21.10 -9.16 29.89
CA GLY A 374 21.33 -10.42 29.18
C GLY A 374 21.85 -10.19 27.75
N ALA A 375 22.27 -11.24 27.08
CA ALA A 375 22.77 -11.19 25.72
C ALA A 375 21.71 -10.69 24.73
N SER A 376 22.13 -10.23 23.53
CA SER A 376 21.18 -9.92 22.45
C SER A 376 20.37 -11.17 22.10
N GLY A 377 19.06 -11.01 21.92
CA GLY A 377 18.14 -12.11 21.64
C GLY A 377 17.73 -12.95 22.87
N SER A 378 18.12 -12.58 24.10
CA SER A 378 17.76 -13.35 25.32
C SER A 378 16.28 -13.24 25.71
N GLY A 379 15.49 -12.31 25.14
CA GLY A 379 14.06 -12.16 25.42
C GLY A 379 13.66 -10.88 26.17
N LYS A 380 14.62 -9.95 26.47
CA LYS A 380 14.37 -8.70 27.22
C LYS A 380 13.27 -7.82 26.61
N SER A 381 13.42 -7.48 25.33
CA SER A 381 12.44 -6.64 24.60
C SER A 381 11.10 -7.37 24.44
N THR A 382 11.12 -8.69 24.29
CA THR A 382 9.90 -9.50 24.26
C THR A 382 9.13 -9.38 25.57
N LEU A 383 9.82 -9.53 26.72
CA LEU A 383 9.20 -9.40 28.04
C LEU A 383 8.56 -8.01 28.23
N ALA A 384 9.30 -6.96 27.90
CA ALA A 384 8.82 -5.58 27.99
C ALA A 384 7.60 -5.31 27.09
N ASN A 385 7.58 -5.85 25.86
CA ASN A 385 6.51 -5.66 24.89
C ASN A 385 5.22 -6.45 25.20
N LEU A 386 5.30 -7.47 26.05
CA LEU A 386 4.11 -8.21 26.51
C LEU A 386 3.26 -7.40 27.50
N VAL A 387 3.85 -6.48 28.28
CA VAL A 387 3.13 -5.68 29.29
C VAL A 387 2.06 -4.78 28.62
N PRO A 388 2.35 -3.99 27.56
CA PRO A 388 1.35 -3.20 26.84
C PRO A 388 0.51 -4.01 25.85
N MET A 389 0.63 -5.35 25.86
CA MET A 389 -0.04 -6.26 24.93
C MET A 389 0.24 -5.92 23.46
N PHE A 390 1.48 -5.57 23.08
CA PHE A 390 1.87 -5.44 21.67
C PHE A 390 1.90 -6.79 20.96
N TYR A 391 2.09 -7.85 21.74
CA TYR A 391 1.98 -9.25 21.32
C TYR A 391 1.06 -10.00 22.25
N THR A 392 0.27 -10.92 21.69
CA THR A 392 -0.70 -11.76 22.41
C THR A 392 -0.36 -13.23 22.21
N GLY A 393 -1.02 -14.13 22.97
CA GLY A 393 -0.80 -15.58 22.83
C GLY A 393 0.28 -16.15 23.76
N SER A 394 0.64 -15.43 24.85
CA SER A 394 1.48 -15.99 25.91
C SER A 394 0.73 -17.05 26.72
N GLU A 395 1.45 -18.12 27.10
CA GLU A 395 1.02 -19.03 28.15
C GLU A 395 1.26 -18.36 29.52
N GLY A 396 0.49 -18.68 30.52
CA GLY A 396 0.55 -18.02 31.84
C GLY A 396 -0.29 -16.75 31.90
N LYS A 397 0.00 -15.85 32.85
CA LYS A 397 -0.74 -14.61 33.06
C LYS A 397 0.21 -13.45 33.34
N ILE A 398 -0.15 -12.27 32.87
CA ILE A 398 0.50 -11.01 33.24
C ILE A 398 -0.56 -10.17 33.96
N LEU A 399 -0.28 -9.76 35.18
CA LEU A 399 -1.21 -8.99 36.00
C LEU A 399 -0.69 -7.57 36.16
N LEU A 400 -1.59 -6.60 36.09
CA LEU A 400 -1.35 -5.21 36.50
C LEU A 400 -2.30 -4.91 37.66
N ASP A 401 -1.76 -4.62 38.84
CA ASP A 401 -2.50 -4.44 40.10
C ASP A 401 -3.44 -5.62 40.42
N GLY A 402 -3.01 -6.85 40.14
CA GLY A 402 -3.78 -8.08 40.35
C GLY A 402 -4.81 -8.40 39.27
N ILE A 403 -5.00 -7.53 38.27
CA ILE A 403 -5.92 -7.73 37.15
C ILE A 403 -5.12 -8.26 35.95
N ASN A 404 -5.62 -9.35 35.33
CA ASN A 404 -4.96 -9.85 34.12
C ASN A 404 -5.06 -8.80 32.99
N VAL A 405 -3.92 -8.47 32.36
CA VAL A 405 -3.86 -7.46 31.28
C VAL A 405 -4.80 -7.80 30.12
N GLN A 406 -5.13 -9.08 29.89
CA GLN A 406 -6.09 -9.51 28.87
C GLN A 406 -7.55 -9.18 29.23
N ASP A 407 -7.85 -8.94 30.49
CA ASP A 407 -9.20 -8.58 30.97
C ASP A 407 -9.41 -7.06 30.96
N LEU A 408 -8.33 -6.28 30.86
CA LEU A 408 -8.36 -4.81 30.73
C LEU A 408 -8.61 -4.41 29.29
N SER A 409 -9.40 -3.34 29.06
CA SER A 409 -9.46 -2.72 27.74
C SER A 409 -8.07 -2.21 27.35
N LEU A 410 -7.69 -2.39 26.06
CA LEU A 410 -6.37 -1.96 25.58
C LEU A 410 -6.12 -0.46 25.82
N GLN A 411 -7.16 0.36 25.67
CA GLN A 411 -7.07 1.78 25.95
C GLN A 411 -6.71 2.05 27.41
N SER A 412 -7.42 1.40 28.35
CA SER A 412 -7.18 1.56 29.79
C SER A 412 -5.80 1.04 30.18
N LEU A 413 -5.39 -0.14 29.69
CA LEU A 413 -4.07 -0.69 29.93
C LEU A 413 -2.97 0.28 29.47
N ARG A 414 -3.05 0.73 28.22
CA ARG A 414 -2.03 1.58 27.59
C ARG A 414 -2.02 3.01 28.11
N GLN A 415 -3.12 3.52 28.68
CA GLN A 415 -3.13 4.79 29.39
C GLN A 415 -2.22 4.77 30.63
N ASN A 416 -2.13 3.62 31.31
CA ASN A 416 -1.32 3.42 32.50
C ASN A 416 0.16 3.06 32.21
N ILE A 417 0.60 3.01 30.95
CA ILE A 417 1.96 2.63 30.56
C ILE A 417 2.58 3.73 29.69
N ALA A 418 3.74 4.24 30.05
CA ALA A 418 4.59 5.08 29.21
C ALA A 418 5.72 4.26 28.61
N LEU A 419 6.14 4.60 27.40
CA LEU A 419 7.23 3.94 26.69
C LEU A 419 8.25 4.94 26.18
N VAL A 420 9.53 4.70 26.50
CA VAL A 420 10.68 5.38 25.91
C VAL A 420 11.46 4.33 25.14
N SER A 421 11.32 4.32 23.81
CA SER A 421 11.96 3.32 22.93
C SER A 421 13.39 3.70 22.59
N GLN A 422 14.20 2.71 22.25
CA GLN A 422 15.57 2.86 21.74
C GLN A 422 15.60 3.73 20.48
N GLU A 423 14.76 3.42 19.49
CA GLU A 423 14.55 4.25 18.32
C GLU A 423 13.42 5.25 18.58
N VAL A 424 13.80 6.51 18.73
CA VAL A 424 12.83 7.58 18.96
C VAL A 424 12.06 7.87 17.68
N VAL A 425 10.75 7.64 17.71
CA VAL A 425 9.85 8.00 16.62
C VAL A 425 9.29 9.41 16.85
N LEU A 426 9.62 10.31 15.92
CA LEU A 426 9.07 11.68 15.86
C LEU A 426 8.36 11.86 14.51
N PHE A 427 7.22 12.52 14.57
CA PHE A 427 6.42 12.85 13.39
C PHE A 427 6.89 14.19 12.79
N ASN A 428 6.72 14.35 11.48
CA ASN A 428 6.99 15.61 10.80
C ASN A 428 5.93 16.65 11.14
N ASP A 429 6.01 17.16 12.36
CA ASP A 429 5.10 18.11 12.98
C ASP A 429 5.89 19.04 13.89
N THR A 430 5.21 19.93 14.63
CA THR A 430 5.84 20.81 15.59
C THR A 430 6.44 20.05 16.78
N VAL A 431 7.37 20.68 17.49
CA VAL A 431 7.89 20.16 18.77
C VAL A 431 6.74 19.95 19.76
N ARG A 432 5.83 20.90 19.86
CA ARG A 432 4.62 20.85 20.70
C ARG A 432 3.82 19.58 20.43
N ASN A 433 3.44 19.33 19.17
CA ASN A 433 2.63 18.18 18.78
C ASN A 433 3.38 16.86 18.94
N ASN A 434 4.70 16.85 18.91
CA ASN A 434 5.51 15.68 19.20
C ASN A 434 5.58 15.36 20.69
N ILE A 435 5.56 16.36 21.59
CA ILE A 435 5.47 16.15 23.05
C ILE A 435 4.03 15.76 23.40
N ALA A 436 3.05 16.55 22.96
CA ALA A 436 1.63 16.36 23.25
C ALA A 436 0.95 15.55 22.13
N TYR A 437 1.36 14.27 21.96
CA TYR A 437 0.88 13.42 20.88
C TYR A 437 -0.36 12.60 21.28
N GLY A 438 -1.29 12.44 20.36
CA GLY A 438 -2.47 11.56 20.51
C GLY A 438 -3.41 12.03 21.64
N SER A 439 -3.63 11.22 22.66
CA SER A 439 -4.49 11.54 23.82
C SER A 439 -3.99 12.72 24.64
N LEU A 440 -2.74 13.12 24.45
CA LEU A 440 -2.12 14.27 25.15
C LEU A 440 -2.29 15.60 24.40
N SER A 441 -2.89 15.59 23.21
CA SER A 441 -3.03 16.80 22.37
C SER A 441 -3.84 17.94 23.00
N GLU A 442 -4.70 17.63 23.97
CA GLU A 442 -5.49 18.59 24.73
C GLU A 442 -4.80 19.09 26.01
N SER A 443 -3.55 18.66 26.26
CA SER A 443 -2.79 19.11 27.42
C SER A 443 -2.55 20.61 27.37
N ASN A 444 -2.63 21.27 28.53
CA ASN A 444 -2.40 22.72 28.62
C ASN A 444 -0.93 23.05 28.37
N GLU A 445 -0.67 24.26 27.92
CA GLU A 445 0.68 24.71 27.57
C GLU A 445 1.65 24.67 28.77
N VAL A 446 1.16 24.95 29.96
CA VAL A 446 1.96 24.91 31.19
C VAL A 446 2.48 23.50 31.47
N ALA A 447 1.64 22.47 31.26
CA ALA A 447 2.06 21.07 31.42
C ALA A 447 3.09 20.65 30.38
N ILE A 448 2.91 21.08 29.12
CA ILE A 448 3.87 20.78 28.01
C ILE A 448 5.23 21.42 28.32
N ILE A 449 5.26 22.67 28.73
CA ILE A 449 6.49 23.39 29.12
C ILE A 449 7.14 22.73 30.33
N ALA A 450 6.35 22.34 31.34
CA ALA A 450 6.85 21.65 32.53
C ALA A 450 7.51 20.31 32.17
N ALA A 451 6.83 19.49 31.34
CA ALA A 451 7.37 18.23 30.86
C ALA A 451 8.66 18.42 30.02
N ALA A 452 8.71 19.44 29.17
CA ALA A 452 9.91 19.77 28.40
C ALA A 452 11.07 20.22 29.32
N ARG A 453 10.78 20.95 30.40
CA ARG A 453 11.76 21.38 31.40
C ARG A 453 12.32 20.20 32.18
N SER A 454 11.46 19.31 32.71
CA SER A 454 11.89 18.09 33.43
C SER A 454 12.65 17.11 32.52
N ALA A 455 12.37 17.14 31.23
CA ALA A 455 13.16 16.36 30.24
C ALA A 455 14.46 17.05 29.80
N TYR A 456 14.84 18.19 30.41
CA TYR A 456 15.99 19.00 29.96
C TYR A 456 15.93 19.38 28.47
N ALA A 457 14.73 19.49 27.92
CA ALA A 457 14.50 19.81 26.52
C ALA A 457 14.24 21.31 26.27
N LEU A 458 13.83 22.08 27.32
CA LEU A 458 13.39 23.45 27.17
C LEU A 458 14.48 24.36 26.59
N GLU A 459 15.73 24.24 27.05
CA GLU A 459 16.86 25.03 26.58
C GLU A 459 17.03 24.98 25.07
N PHE A 460 17.16 23.79 24.50
CA PHE A 460 17.33 23.69 23.04
C PHE A 460 16.05 24.03 22.27
N ILE A 461 14.85 23.86 22.87
CA ILE A 461 13.58 24.24 22.23
C ILE A 461 13.51 25.76 22.08
N GLU A 462 13.94 26.52 23.10
CA GLU A 462 13.99 27.99 23.07
C GLU A 462 15.02 28.53 22.06
N GLU A 463 16.06 27.77 21.76
CA GLU A 463 17.04 28.10 20.72
C GLU A 463 16.54 27.87 19.28
N LEU A 464 15.46 27.10 19.09
CA LEU A 464 14.88 26.88 17.79
C LEU A 464 14.17 28.14 17.27
N GLU A 465 14.22 28.38 15.97
CA GLU A 465 13.69 29.58 15.31
C GLU A 465 12.24 29.94 15.69
N HIS A 466 11.40 28.93 15.94
CA HIS A 466 10.00 29.10 16.33
C HIS A 466 9.66 28.38 17.66
N GLY A 467 10.66 28.06 18.48
CA GLY A 467 10.46 27.40 19.77
C GLY A 467 9.65 26.11 19.65
N PHE A 468 8.58 25.99 20.46
CA PHE A 468 7.67 24.84 20.44
C PHE A 468 6.91 24.65 19.11
N ASP A 469 6.76 25.69 18.29
CA ASP A 469 6.05 25.64 17.02
C ASP A 469 6.99 25.32 15.83
N THR A 470 8.25 25.02 16.10
CA THR A 470 9.22 24.59 15.09
C THR A 470 8.86 23.22 14.53
N ILE A 471 8.76 23.10 13.18
CA ILE A 471 8.57 21.82 12.48
C ILE A 471 9.91 21.11 12.38
N ILE A 472 9.99 19.91 12.97
CA ILE A 472 11.25 19.17 13.15
C ILE A 472 11.67 18.31 11.94
N GLY A 473 10.85 18.24 10.88
CA GLY A 473 11.13 17.47 9.67
C GLY A 473 10.87 15.97 9.83
N GLU A 474 11.07 15.23 8.74
CA GLU A 474 10.87 13.78 8.74
C GLU A 474 11.80 13.11 9.77
N LYS A 475 11.21 12.24 10.62
CA LYS A 475 11.92 11.53 11.70
C LYS A 475 12.78 12.44 12.60
N GLY A 476 12.48 13.74 12.66
CA GLY A 476 13.24 14.69 13.47
C GLY A 476 14.68 14.93 12.96
N LEU A 477 14.92 14.87 11.65
CA LEU A 477 16.26 15.03 11.04
C LEU A 477 16.93 16.36 11.37
N LYS A 478 16.16 17.40 11.73
CA LYS A 478 16.71 18.70 12.16
C LYS A 478 17.26 18.70 13.59
N LEU A 479 17.03 17.63 14.35
CA LEU A 479 17.44 17.49 15.74
C LEU A 479 18.58 16.49 15.90
N SER A 480 19.46 16.74 16.90
CA SER A 480 20.48 15.76 17.30
C SER A 480 19.81 14.51 17.91
N GLY A 481 20.57 13.41 18.02
CA GLY A 481 20.08 12.19 18.68
C GLY A 481 19.63 12.43 20.11
N GLY A 482 20.39 13.20 20.88
CA GLY A 482 20.07 13.56 22.26
C GLY A 482 18.83 14.47 22.37
N GLN A 483 18.64 15.42 21.46
CA GLN A 483 17.45 16.26 21.41
C GLN A 483 16.20 15.44 21.13
N ARG A 484 16.26 14.49 20.18
CA ARG A 484 15.14 13.57 19.90
C ARG A 484 14.76 12.74 21.13
N GLN A 485 15.76 12.20 21.83
CA GLN A 485 15.53 11.38 23.01
C GLN A 485 14.89 12.20 24.16
N ARG A 486 15.36 13.43 24.39
CA ARG A 486 14.74 14.34 25.38
C ARG A 486 13.29 14.67 25.05
N LEU A 487 12.91 14.80 23.77
CA LEU A 487 11.51 14.95 23.37
C LEU A 487 10.67 13.70 23.67
N ALA A 488 11.24 12.50 23.47
CA ALA A 488 10.56 11.25 23.84
C ALA A 488 10.35 11.13 25.36
N ILE A 489 11.34 11.54 26.16
CA ILE A 489 11.23 11.59 27.61
C ILE A 489 10.19 12.63 28.03
N ALA A 490 10.17 13.83 27.42
CA ALA A 490 9.13 14.85 27.67
C ALA A 490 7.72 14.31 27.40
N ARG A 491 7.55 13.53 26.33
CA ARG A 491 6.27 12.84 26.03
C ARG A 491 5.88 11.85 27.13
N ALA A 492 6.84 11.08 27.66
CA ALA A 492 6.60 10.12 28.75
C ALA A 492 6.25 10.84 30.06
N LEU A 493 6.93 11.95 30.37
CA LEU A 493 6.64 12.82 31.53
C LEU A 493 5.24 13.44 31.44
N LEU A 494 4.88 14.00 30.27
CA LEU A 494 3.56 14.59 30.06
C LEU A 494 2.44 13.56 30.22
N LYS A 495 2.69 12.30 29.85
CA LYS A 495 1.72 11.20 29.99
C LYS A 495 1.45 10.82 31.45
N ASP A 496 2.41 11.03 32.34
CA ASP A 496 2.34 10.75 33.79
C ASP A 496 1.77 9.35 34.14
N ALA A 497 2.18 8.35 33.38
CA ALA A 497 1.74 6.98 33.59
C ALA A 497 2.50 6.32 34.77
N PRO A 498 1.82 5.50 35.61
CA PRO A 498 2.45 4.85 36.77
C PRO A 498 3.44 3.73 36.40
N VAL A 499 3.36 3.17 35.18
CA VAL A 499 4.30 2.19 34.67
C VAL A 499 5.11 2.81 33.54
N LEU A 500 6.43 2.66 33.61
CA LEU A 500 7.37 3.13 32.61
C LEU A 500 8.18 1.97 32.03
N ILE A 501 8.15 1.81 30.72
CA ILE A 501 9.01 0.88 30.01
C ILE A 501 10.07 1.69 29.26
N MET A 502 11.33 1.34 29.47
CA MET A 502 12.45 2.01 28.81
C MET A 502 13.32 0.98 28.08
N ASP A 503 13.64 1.25 26.82
CA ASP A 503 14.66 0.53 26.05
C ASP A 503 15.83 1.50 25.82
N GLU A 504 16.93 1.29 26.54
CA GLU A 504 18.02 2.26 26.64
C GLU A 504 19.08 2.02 25.56
N ALA A 505 19.16 2.94 24.59
CA ALA A 505 20.30 3.00 23.67
C ALA A 505 20.75 4.44 23.46
N THR A 506 21.87 4.75 24.09
CA THR A 506 22.46 6.08 24.04
C THR A 506 23.90 6.04 23.49
N SER A 507 24.25 5.01 22.71
CA SER A 507 25.60 4.65 22.32
C SER A 507 26.32 5.62 21.35
N SER A 508 25.69 6.72 20.94
CA SER A 508 26.24 7.66 19.92
C SER A 508 26.07 9.15 20.30
N LEU A 509 26.02 9.46 21.59
CA LEU A 509 25.77 10.84 22.06
C LEU A 509 27.06 11.49 22.59
N ASP A 510 27.14 12.81 22.48
CA ASP A 510 28.16 13.61 23.14
C ASP A 510 27.97 13.61 24.67
N THR A 511 29.04 13.78 25.43
CA THR A 511 29.06 13.69 26.89
C THR A 511 28.09 14.66 27.56
N HIS A 512 27.86 15.85 27.00
CA HIS A 512 26.95 16.85 27.56
C HIS A 512 25.48 16.39 27.39
N SER A 513 25.08 16.00 26.18
CA SER A 513 23.74 15.47 25.91
C SER A 513 23.45 14.20 26.72
N GLU A 514 24.46 13.34 26.89
CA GLU A 514 24.37 12.13 27.70
C GLU A 514 24.00 12.43 29.15
N ARG A 515 24.69 13.40 29.77
CA ARG A 515 24.42 13.79 31.15
C ARG A 515 23.02 14.36 31.30
N GLN A 516 22.55 15.20 30.38
CA GLN A 516 21.19 15.76 30.41
C GLN A 516 20.14 14.66 30.27
N ILE A 517 20.36 13.68 29.39
CA ILE A 517 19.46 12.53 29.24
C ILE A 517 19.42 11.69 30.51
N GLN A 518 20.57 11.44 31.17
CA GLN A 518 20.58 10.70 32.43
C GLN A 518 19.76 11.41 33.51
N LEU A 519 19.94 12.73 33.67
CA LEU A 519 19.13 13.51 34.59
C LEU A 519 17.62 13.45 34.25
N ALA A 520 17.27 13.56 32.98
CA ALA A 520 15.88 13.41 32.52
C ALA A 520 15.32 11.99 32.78
N LEU A 521 16.16 10.96 32.64
CA LEU A 521 15.77 9.57 32.95
C LEU A 521 15.56 9.35 34.45
N GLU A 522 16.36 9.96 35.32
CA GLU A 522 16.13 9.91 36.76
C GLU A 522 14.80 10.61 37.14
N GLU A 523 14.54 11.80 36.59
CA GLU A 523 13.30 12.54 36.80
C GLU A 523 12.07 11.72 36.36
N VAL A 524 12.14 11.04 35.20
CA VAL A 524 11.00 10.28 34.68
C VAL A 524 10.75 8.99 35.44
N LYS A 525 11.74 8.45 36.17
CA LYS A 525 11.60 7.25 37.02
C LYS A 525 10.91 7.53 38.34
N GLU A 526 11.02 8.77 38.83
CA GLU A 526 10.56 9.13 40.19
C GLU A 526 9.06 8.82 40.37
N GLY A 527 8.75 8.02 41.41
CA GLY A 527 7.38 7.62 41.76
C GLY A 527 6.69 6.65 40.81
N ARG A 528 7.42 6.03 39.85
CA ARG A 528 6.88 5.09 38.86
C ARG A 528 7.52 3.72 38.96
N THR A 529 6.76 2.71 38.59
CA THR A 529 7.28 1.34 38.39
C THR A 529 8.00 1.29 37.05
N CYS A 530 9.30 0.97 37.07
CA CYS A 530 10.14 1.04 35.87
C CYS A 530 10.64 -0.33 35.45
N LEU A 531 10.42 -0.68 34.17
CA LEU A 531 11.00 -1.84 33.51
C LEU A 531 11.99 -1.38 32.45
N ILE A 532 13.28 -1.55 32.70
CA ILE A 532 14.36 -0.97 31.90
C ILE A 532 15.16 -2.06 31.21
N ILE A 533 15.24 -2.04 29.87
CA ILE A 533 16.20 -2.85 29.12
C ILE A 533 17.52 -2.07 29.17
N ALA A 534 18.40 -2.48 30.09
CA ALA A 534 19.59 -1.70 30.39
C ALA A 534 20.79 -2.14 29.54
N HIS A 535 21.45 -1.17 28.94
CA HIS A 535 22.70 -1.31 28.19
C HIS A 535 23.85 -0.50 28.79
N ARG A 536 23.59 0.21 29.89
CA ARG A 536 24.58 1.03 30.61
C ARG A 536 24.77 0.56 32.03
N LEU A 537 26.02 0.59 32.46
CA LEU A 537 26.40 0.21 33.82
C LEU A 537 25.69 1.06 34.89
N SER A 538 25.69 2.38 34.70
CA SER A 538 25.05 3.31 35.64
C SER A 538 23.54 3.06 35.84
N THR A 539 22.84 2.68 34.79
CA THR A 539 21.40 2.34 34.89
C THR A 539 21.19 1.00 35.62
N ILE A 540 22.10 0.04 35.39
CA ILE A 540 22.04 -1.27 36.05
C ILE A 540 22.34 -1.12 37.54
N GLU A 541 23.42 -0.41 37.90
CA GLU A 541 23.85 -0.22 39.28
C GLU A 541 22.85 0.54 40.16
N ASN A 542 22.13 1.54 39.55
CA ASN A 542 21.13 2.35 40.23
C ASN A 542 19.72 1.73 40.22
N SER A 543 19.55 0.48 39.78
CA SER A 543 18.27 -0.23 39.81
C SER A 543 18.03 -0.88 41.16
N ASP A 544 16.79 -0.91 41.63
CA ASP A 544 16.44 -1.62 42.88
C ASP A 544 16.69 -3.12 42.76
N ARG A 545 16.46 -3.66 41.54
CA ARG A 545 16.70 -5.08 41.28
C ARG A 545 17.07 -5.31 39.81
N ILE A 546 17.97 -6.23 39.59
CA ILE A 546 18.44 -6.71 38.30
C ILE A 546 17.86 -8.08 38.03
N ILE A 547 17.36 -8.30 36.81
CA ILE A 547 16.89 -9.61 36.33
C ILE A 547 17.76 -9.99 35.14
N VAL A 548 18.47 -11.08 35.26
CA VAL A 548 19.30 -11.63 34.20
C VAL A 548 18.52 -12.64 33.41
N ILE A 549 18.36 -12.38 32.12
CA ILE A 549 17.64 -13.27 31.18
C ILE A 549 18.64 -13.91 30.24
N ASP A 550 18.63 -15.24 30.20
CA ASP A 550 19.40 -16.02 29.25
C ASP A 550 18.53 -17.09 28.59
N ASN A 551 18.59 -17.18 27.25
CA ASN A 551 17.81 -18.14 26.46
C ASN A 551 16.30 -18.18 26.79
N GLY A 552 15.73 -17.03 27.12
CA GLY A 552 14.31 -16.86 27.46
C GLY A 552 13.94 -17.27 28.89
N MET A 553 14.91 -17.52 29.77
CA MET A 553 14.71 -17.88 31.18
C MET A 553 15.37 -16.85 32.10
N ILE A 554 14.81 -16.65 33.28
CA ILE A 554 15.47 -15.92 34.35
C ILE A 554 16.50 -16.85 34.98
N VAL A 555 17.76 -16.41 34.95
CA VAL A 555 18.87 -17.18 35.52
C VAL A 555 19.34 -16.61 36.85
N GLU A 556 19.23 -15.29 37.04
CA GLU A 556 19.61 -14.62 38.30
C GLU A 556 18.69 -13.42 38.55
N SER A 557 18.46 -13.09 39.80
CA SER A 557 17.72 -11.91 40.24
C SER A 557 18.25 -11.43 41.60
N GLY A 558 18.59 -10.16 41.71
CA GLY A 558 19.12 -9.53 42.93
C GLY A 558 19.58 -8.12 42.71
N THR A 559 20.16 -7.48 43.71
CA THR A 559 20.83 -6.18 43.60
C THR A 559 22.17 -6.32 42.88
N HIS A 560 22.75 -5.21 42.43
CA HIS A 560 24.07 -5.18 41.82
C HIS A 560 25.14 -5.86 42.70
N SER A 561 25.19 -5.49 43.97
CA SER A 561 26.17 -6.02 44.91
C SER A 561 26.02 -7.53 45.13
N GLU A 562 24.79 -8.01 45.34
CA GLU A 562 24.51 -9.44 45.52
C GLU A 562 24.92 -10.29 44.33
N LEU A 563 24.62 -9.80 43.11
CA LEU A 563 24.89 -10.54 41.86
C LEU A 563 26.40 -10.54 41.48
N ILE A 564 27.14 -9.49 41.84
CA ILE A 564 28.61 -9.46 41.69
C ILE A 564 29.25 -10.48 42.66
N GLU A 565 28.83 -10.52 43.95
CA GLU A 565 29.35 -11.48 44.94
C GLU A 565 29.07 -12.93 44.55
N GLN A 566 27.92 -13.20 43.91
CA GLN A 566 27.57 -14.54 43.43
C GLN A 566 28.49 -15.06 42.32
N ASN A 567 29.23 -14.16 41.64
CA ASN A 567 30.16 -14.46 40.56
C ASN A 567 29.52 -15.33 39.42
N GLY A 568 28.24 -15.11 39.16
CA GLY A 568 27.40 -15.86 38.25
C GLY A 568 27.36 -15.34 36.83
N ALA A 569 26.19 -15.43 36.18
CA ALA A 569 25.95 -14.95 34.81
C ALA A 569 26.06 -13.42 34.73
N TYR A 570 25.53 -12.71 35.73
CA TYR A 570 25.64 -11.25 35.81
C TYR A 570 27.09 -10.76 35.90
N ALA A 571 27.86 -11.34 36.80
CA ALA A 571 29.27 -10.95 36.99
C ALA A 571 30.09 -11.17 35.70
N ARG A 572 29.84 -12.28 34.99
CA ARG A 572 30.46 -12.54 33.68
C ARG A 572 30.04 -11.51 32.62
N LEU A 573 28.75 -11.14 32.51
CA LEU A 573 28.26 -10.15 31.61
C LEU A 573 28.83 -8.76 31.93
N HIS A 574 28.92 -8.44 33.23
CA HIS A 574 29.52 -7.20 33.72
C HIS A 574 30.99 -7.08 33.29
N GLN A 575 31.80 -8.13 33.50
CA GLN A 575 33.19 -8.15 33.05
C GLN A 575 33.37 -8.04 31.52
N LEU A 576 32.51 -8.71 30.75
CA LEU A 576 32.59 -8.72 29.28
C LEU A 576 32.15 -7.40 28.64
N GLN A 577 31.12 -6.78 29.20
CA GLN A 577 30.54 -5.54 28.60
C GLN A 577 31.23 -4.26 29.04
N PHE A 578 31.78 -4.24 30.26
CA PHE A 578 32.27 -3.00 30.87
C PHE A 578 33.78 -3.00 31.11
N ASN A 579 34.51 -4.09 30.78
CA ASN A 579 35.97 -4.17 30.80
C ASN A 579 36.60 -3.71 32.14
N ILE A 580 36.00 -4.06 33.27
CA ILE A 580 36.49 -3.73 34.61
C ILE A 580 37.06 -4.98 35.27
#